data_b977cd2acc9b261a8001994fb86b1a97
#
_entry.id   b977cd2acc9b261a8001994fb86b1a97
#
_cell.length_a   1.000
_cell.length_b   1.000
_cell.length_c   1.000
_cell.angle_alpha   90.00
_cell.angle_beta   90.00
_cell.angle_gamma   90.00
#
_symmetry.space_group_name_H-M   'P 1'
#
loop_
_entity.id
_entity.type
_entity.pdbx_description
1 polymer ?
#
loop_
_entity_poly.entity_id
_entity_poly.type
_entity_poly.pdbx_seq_one_letter_code
_entity_poly.pdbx_strand_id
1 'polypeptide(L)' 'AFAKIRQDLFGIIDLLAIDSKGNTVGLQVTSYSNISARVKKMEDSDAIQHLREANWTLIVEGWHKKDNRWVSRIVDIS' A
#
# COMPACT_ATOMS: atom_id res chain seq x y z
N ALA A 1 14.30 -5.03 -9.01
CA ALA A 1 13.89 -3.69 -9.50
C ALA A 1 12.43 -3.71 -9.91
N PHE A 2 11.75 -2.57 -9.81
CA PHE A 2 10.41 -2.43 -10.31
C PHE A 2 10.15 -0.99 -10.76
N ALA A 3 9.21 -0.88 -11.72
CA ALA A 3 8.73 0.43 -12.16
C ALA A 3 7.66 0.92 -11.18
N LYS A 4 7.67 2.23 -10.90
CA LYS A 4 6.70 2.87 -10.02
C LYS A 4 5.88 3.88 -10.80
N ILE A 5 4.57 3.84 -10.61
CA ILE A 5 3.65 4.84 -11.15
C ILE A 5 2.91 5.44 -9.98
N ARG A 6 3.06 6.76 -9.80
CA ARG A 6 2.39 7.46 -8.71
C ARG A 6 1.01 7.91 -9.17
N GLN A 7 -0.03 7.26 -8.64
CA GLN A 7 -1.42 7.58 -8.95
C GLN A 7 -2.29 7.28 -7.73
N ASP A 8 -3.38 8.02 -7.60
CA ASP A 8 -4.41 7.73 -6.62
C ASP A 8 -5.45 6.83 -7.29
N LEU A 9 -5.16 5.54 -7.34
CA LEU A 9 -6.03 4.56 -8.00
C LEU A 9 -7.14 4.12 -7.06
N PHE A 10 -8.38 4.20 -7.53
CA PHE A 10 -9.56 3.76 -6.79
C PHE A 10 -9.72 4.46 -5.43
N GLY A 11 -9.06 5.59 -5.23
CA GLY A 11 -9.08 6.31 -3.97
C GLY A 11 -8.34 5.62 -2.82
N ILE A 12 -7.63 4.52 -3.09
CA ILE A 12 -6.98 3.72 -2.04
C ILE A 12 -5.52 3.37 -2.34
N ILE A 13 -5.06 3.57 -3.57
CA ILE A 13 -3.69 3.21 -3.97
C ILE A 13 -2.93 4.47 -4.35
N ASP A 14 -1.90 4.82 -3.58
CA ASP A 14 -1.05 5.99 -3.85
C ASP A 14 0.05 5.69 -4.86
N LEU A 15 0.60 4.48 -4.79
CA LEU A 15 1.70 4.05 -5.65
C LEU A 15 1.38 2.70 -6.25
N LEU A 16 1.64 2.58 -7.53
CA LEU A 16 1.58 1.31 -8.22
C LEU A 16 3.01 0.90 -8.57
N ALA A 17 3.36 -0.33 -8.28
CA ALA A 17 4.68 -0.87 -8.59
C ALA A 17 4.52 -2.23 -9.24
N ILE A 18 5.47 -2.57 -10.09
CA ILE A 18 5.54 -3.90 -10.69
C ILE A 18 6.91 -4.46 -10.34
N ASP A 19 6.94 -5.60 -9.66
CA ASP A 19 8.20 -6.21 -9.26
C ASP A 19 8.88 -6.93 -10.43
N SER A 20 10.10 -7.44 -10.19
CA SER A 20 10.88 -8.09 -11.25
C SER A 20 10.26 -9.37 -11.77
N LYS A 21 9.28 -9.92 -11.05
CA LYS A 21 8.56 -11.13 -11.46
C LYS A 21 7.23 -10.81 -12.15
N GLY A 22 6.94 -9.53 -12.36
CA GLY A 22 5.71 -9.10 -12.99
C GLY A 22 4.50 -8.99 -12.07
N ASN A 23 4.69 -9.13 -10.76
CA ASN A 23 3.60 -8.96 -9.80
C ASN A 23 3.27 -7.47 -9.61
N THR A 24 1.99 -7.17 -9.57
CA THR A 24 1.52 -5.81 -9.32
C THR A 24 1.39 -5.57 -7.83
N VAL A 25 1.98 -4.48 -7.35
CA VAL A 25 1.97 -4.09 -5.94
C VAL A 25 1.28 -2.75 -5.81
N GLY A 26 0.19 -2.71 -5.07
CA GLY A 26 -0.50 -1.46 -4.74
C GLY A 26 -0.11 -1.02 -3.33
N LEU A 27 0.40 0.20 -3.21
CA LEU A 27 0.87 0.76 -1.95
C LEU A 27 0.03 1.95 -1.52
N GLN A 28 -0.32 1.99 -0.24
CA GLN A 28 -0.84 3.16 0.44
C GLN A 28 0.22 3.59 1.44
N VAL A 29 0.75 4.81 1.28
CA VAL A 29 1.80 5.35 2.16
C VAL A 29 1.17 6.36 3.10
N THR A 30 1.49 6.28 4.39
CA THR A 30 0.92 7.14 5.41
C THR A 30 1.88 7.31 6.58
N SER A 31 1.46 8.06 7.60
CA SER A 31 2.19 8.10 8.86
C SER A 31 1.89 6.84 9.68
N TYR A 32 2.82 6.48 10.56
CA TYR A 32 2.69 5.29 11.40
C TYR A 32 1.37 5.28 12.18
N SER A 33 0.98 6.41 12.74
CA SER A 33 -0.24 6.50 13.54
C SER A 33 -1.52 6.30 12.73
N ASN A 34 -1.45 6.43 11.40
CA ASN A 34 -2.61 6.29 10.52
C ASN A 34 -2.71 4.93 9.85
N ILE A 35 -1.81 3.98 10.15
CA ILE A 35 -1.82 2.66 9.51
C ILE A 35 -3.18 1.99 9.65
N SER A 36 -3.71 1.92 10.89
CA SER A 36 -4.97 1.22 11.14
C SER A 36 -6.13 1.84 10.37
N ALA A 37 -6.18 3.17 10.31
CA ALA A 37 -7.23 3.87 9.58
C ALA A 37 -7.13 3.62 8.08
N ARG A 38 -5.91 3.56 7.54
CA ARG A 38 -5.70 3.30 6.12
C ARG A 38 -6.03 1.85 5.75
N VAL A 39 -5.66 0.90 6.61
CA VAL A 39 -6.02 -0.51 6.43
C VAL A 39 -7.54 -0.64 6.36
N LYS A 40 -8.25 -0.01 7.31
CA LYS A 40 -9.70 -0.05 7.33
C LYS A 40 -10.30 0.57 6.07
N LYS A 41 -9.78 1.72 5.64
CA LYS A 41 -10.24 2.39 4.43
C LYS A 41 -10.09 1.48 3.21
N MET A 42 -8.96 0.81 3.08
CA MET A 42 -8.73 -0.11 1.96
C MET A 42 -9.64 -1.32 2.04
N GLU A 43 -9.78 -1.90 3.22
CA GLU A 43 -10.63 -3.08 3.41
C GLU A 43 -12.10 -2.79 3.17
N ASP A 44 -12.56 -1.57 3.46
CA ASP A 44 -13.94 -1.17 3.25
C ASP A 44 -14.23 -0.74 1.80
N SER A 45 -13.21 -0.63 0.96
CA SER A 45 -13.39 -0.22 -0.43
C SER A 45 -13.95 -1.36 -1.28
N ASP A 46 -14.91 -1.04 -2.14
CA ASP A 46 -15.45 -2.02 -3.08
C ASP A 46 -14.39 -2.53 -4.05
N ALA A 47 -13.35 -1.73 -4.31
CA ALA A 47 -12.28 -2.11 -5.23
C ALA A 47 -11.36 -3.19 -4.68
N ILE A 48 -11.27 -3.35 -3.33
CA ILE A 48 -10.30 -4.25 -2.72
C ILE A 48 -10.49 -5.71 -3.15
N GLN A 49 -11.73 -6.15 -3.25
CA GLN A 49 -12.04 -7.51 -3.67
C GLN A 49 -11.55 -7.77 -5.09
N HIS A 50 -11.78 -6.82 -6.00
CA HIS A 50 -11.34 -6.96 -7.38
C HIS A 50 -9.82 -7.01 -7.50
N LEU A 51 -9.13 -6.21 -6.69
CA LEU A 51 -7.66 -6.20 -6.68
C LEU A 51 -7.11 -7.52 -6.14
N ARG A 52 -7.74 -8.07 -5.12
CA ARG A 52 -7.37 -9.38 -4.58
C ARG A 52 -7.60 -10.49 -5.60
N GLU A 53 -8.71 -10.44 -6.31
CA GLU A 53 -9.02 -11.42 -7.36
C GLU A 53 -8.03 -11.33 -8.52
N ALA A 54 -7.50 -10.14 -8.78
CA ALA A 54 -6.48 -9.92 -9.79
C ALA A 54 -5.06 -10.27 -9.29
N ASN A 55 -4.94 -10.81 -8.08
CA ASN A 55 -3.68 -11.22 -7.47
C ASN A 55 -2.69 -10.07 -7.23
N TRP A 56 -3.20 -8.88 -6.97
CA TRP A 56 -2.35 -7.76 -6.58
C TRP A 56 -1.85 -7.97 -5.16
N THR A 57 -0.60 -7.59 -4.92
CA THR A 57 -0.07 -7.44 -3.56
C THR A 57 -0.48 -6.07 -3.05
N LEU A 58 -1.13 -6.02 -1.89
CA LEU A 58 -1.67 -4.78 -1.33
C LEU A 58 -0.99 -4.49 0.00
N ILE A 59 -0.37 -3.33 0.10
CA ILE A 59 0.47 -2.97 1.24
C ILE A 59 0.12 -1.58 1.74
N VAL A 60 0.04 -1.44 3.06
CA VAL A 60 0.02 -0.14 3.74
C VAL A 60 1.36 0.04 4.42
N GLU A 61 2.06 1.12 4.08
CA GLU A 61 3.35 1.46 4.65
C GLU A 61 3.23 2.74 5.48
N GLY A 62 3.51 2.63 6.77
CA GLY A 62 3.47 3.77 7.67
C GLY A 62 4.85 4.13 8.19
N TRP A 63 5.13 5.41 8.24
CA TRP A 63 6.43 5.94 8.64
C TRP A 63 6.34 6.75 9.93
N HIS A 64 7.36 6.62 10.78
CA HIS A 64 7.53 7.51 11.93
C HIS A 64 9.01 7.71 12.19
N LYS A 65 9.32 8.79 12.93
CA LYS A 65 10.70 9.10 13.30
C LYS A 65 10.97 8.57 14.70
N LYS A 66 12.05 7.81 14.85
CA LYS A 66 12.48 7.25 16.13
C LYS A 66 13.98 7.44 16.26
N ASP A 67 14.42 8.10 17.34
CA ASP A 67 15.84 8.34 17.61
C ASP A 67 16.57 8.96 16.41
N ASN A 68 15.95 9.98 15.82
CA ASN A 68 16.47 10.70 14.64
C ASN A 68 16.57 9.86 13.37
N ARG A 69 15.89 8.73 13.32
CA ARG A 69 15.84 7.89 12.12
C ARG A 69 14.40 7.65 11.71
N TRP A 70 14.18 7.61 10.39
CA TRP A 70 12.89 7.21 9.85
C TRP A 70 12.78 5.71 9.83
N VAL A 71 11.72 5.18 10.42
CA VAL A 71 11.41 3.75 10.40
C VAL A 71 10.02 3.55 9.83
N SER A 72 9.82 2.43 9.15
CA SER A 72 8.52 2.11 8.57
C SER A 72 7.99 0.80 9.12
N ARG A 73 6.67 0.69 9.11
CA ARG A 73 5.98 -0.56 9.35
C ARG A 73 5.13 -0.87 8.13
N ILE A 74 5.22 -2.11 7.67
CA ILE A 74 4.49 -2.58 6.50
C ILE A 74 3.42 -3.56 6.94
N VAL A 75 2.19 -3.33 6.48
CA VAL A 75 1.08 -4.25 6.70
C VAL A 75 0.60 -4.76 5.34
N ASP A 76 0.70 -6.06 5.14
CA ASP A 76 0.25 -6.72 3.91
C ASP A 76 -1.20 -7.14 4.10
N ILE A 77 -2.07 -6.61 3.24
CA ILE A 77 -3.52 -6.91 3.29
C ILE A 77 -4.00 -7.60 2.02
N SER A 78 -3.09 -8.21 1.30
CA SER A 78 -3.40 -8.90 0.03
C SER A 78 -4.47 -9.97 0.14
#